data_dd0358f0e4caf71d86aacab0c5c1e510
#
_entry.id   dd0358f0e4caf71d86aacab0c5c1e510
#
_cell.length_a   1.000
_cell.length_b   1.000
_cell.length_c   1.000
_cell.angle_alpha   90.00
_cell.angle_beta   90.00
_cell.angle_gamma   90.00
#
_symmetry.space_group_name_H-M   'P 1'
#
loop_
_entity.id
_entity.type
_entity.pdbx_description
1 polymer ?
#
loop_
_entity_poly.entity_id
_entity_poly.type
_entity_poly.pdbx_seq_one_letter_code
_entity_poly.pdbx_strand_id
1 'polypeptide(L)'
;YDINAKTGALSVKLAVDCANAYVGNNIVQIDTENSDVTPIIVDDRTLVPVRFIAESLGMDVGYNDSTRTVTLSGNGYKVNMTLDKSEYTINDIPFEMDVPAQVVNDRTLLPLRVVAESIGKKVEWDADNRLIYIGSVQFYDKANAAKYAAALKNGKEEDQKIIETPVPTEEPDLLATADYAEYTDSNNVAWKMYINEDYEKYNIGDKLEWAGTKKPGELANIAVAQGTNGKIMHFEDSTKGNRNAIYNLPYKMNGTVRIELDWKVGECTGGQSYGELRFADSSKNTFFALKTQKGAELQYSANGGIANGLLETDWKDVGTGFNKDTVYNVVIEADFDKKVCNATISDGSKTAKITDMPFENATDFNAMEILAVRVEKNFTWATDIDNMKVGIKAN
;
A
#
# COMPACT_ATOMS: atom_id res chain seq x y z
N TYR A 1 3.91 31.64 -2.28
CA TYR A 1 4.49 30.43 -1.70
C TYR A 1 5.01 29.61 -2.87
N ASP A 2 6.30 29.36 -2.90
CA ASP A 2 6.91 28.59 -3.98
C ASP A 2 6.68 27.09 -3.70
N ILE A 3 5.65 26.53 -4.33
CA ILE A 3 5.29 25.10 -4.26
C ILE A 3 6.39 24.22 -4.91
N ASN A 4 7.42 24.83 -5.49
CA ASN A 4 8.52 24.11 -6.15
C ASN A 4 9.51 23.42 -5.18
N ALA A 5 9.42 23.67 -3.88
CA ALA A 5 10.00 22.75 -2.92
C ALA A 5 9.09 21.54 -2.84
N LYS A 6 9.37 20.46 -3.57
CA LYS A 6 8.80 19.11 -3.41
C LYS A 6 9.10 18.60 -2.00
N THR A 7 8.52 19.25 -1.01
CA THR A 7 8.51 18.78 0.37
C THR A 7 7.41 17.73 0.41
N GLY A 8 7.78 16.45 0.36
CA GLY A 8 6.83 15.39 0.65
C GLY A 8 6.26 15.64 2.05
N ALA A 9 5.21 16.47 2.12
CA ALA A 9 4.60 16.81 3.39
C ALA A 9 4.10 15.52 4.04
N LEU A 10 4.52 15.25 5.25
CA LEU A 10 4.13 14.05 5.99
C LEU A 10 2.64 14.04 6.27
N SER A 11 1.99 15.22 6.27
CA SER A 11 0.55 15.33 6.50
C SER A 11 -0.08 16.58 5.85
N VAL A 12 -1.35 16.44 5.47
CA VAL A 12 -2.22 17.54 5.03
C VAL A 12 -3.48 17.51 5.87
N LYS A 13 -3.91 18.69 6.37
CA LYS A 13 -5.19 18.84 7.07
C LYS A 13 -6.06 19.83 6.31
N LEU A 14 -7.30 19.46 6.08
CA LEU A 14 -8.29 20.25 5.35
C LEU A 14 -9.57 20.37 6.18
N ALA A 15 -10.29 21.44 6.05
CA ALA A 15 -11.64 21.53 6.56
C ALA A 15 -12.62 21.71 5.40
N VAL A 16 -13.77 21.05 5.48
CA VAL A 16 -14.82 21.19 4.46
C VAL A 16 -15.31 22.64 4.44
N ASP A 17 -15.56 23.17 3.24
CA ASP A 17 -15.96 24.56 2.97
C ASP A 17 -14.92 25.60 3.41
N CYS A 18 -13.64 25.23 3.47
CA CYS A 18 -12.55 26.12 3.88
C CYS A 18 -11.49 26.21 2.77
N ALA A 19 -11.09 27.45 2.42
CA ALA A 19 -10.09 27.73 1.38
C ALA A 19 -8.63 27.55 1.85
N ASN A 20 -8.42 27.29 3.14
CA ASN A 20 -7.09 27.07 3.70
C ASN A 20 -6.88 25.61 4.09
N ALA A 21 -5.63 25.19 4.09
CA ALA A 21 -5.18 23.87 4.49
C ALA A 21 -3.89 23.95 5.30
N TYR A 22 -3.64 22.98 6.15
CA TYR A 22 -2.31 22.72 6.67
C TYR A 22 -1.55 21.80 5.70
N VAL A 23 -0.33 22.18 5.35
CA VAL A 23 0.68 21.33 4.70
C VAL A 23 1.85 21.23 5.68
N GLY A 24 1.99 20.07 6.32
CA GLY A 24 2.81 19.96 7.52
C GLY A 24 2.24 20.88 8.63
N ASN A 25 3.06 21.82 9.11
CA ASN A 25 2.68 22.79 10.15
C ASN A 25 2.31 24.18 9.59
N ASN A 26 2.32 24.37 8.29
CA ASN A 26 2.05 25.68 7.69
C ASN A 26 0.62 25.77 7.17
N ILE A 27 -0.06 26.86 7.47
CA ILE A 27 -1.34 27.19 6.85
C ILE A 27 -1.07 27.82 5.48
N VAL A 28 -1.66 27.24 4.44
CA VAL A 28 -1.57 27.70 3.06
C VAL A 28 -2.95 27.80 2.44
N GLN A 29 -3.13 28.66 1.48
CA GLN A 29 -4.36 28.73 0.69
C GLN A 29 -4.38 27.58 -0.32
N ILE A 30 -5.51 26.89 -0.46
CA ILE A 30 -5.69 25.75 -1.37
C ILE A 30 -5.54 26.20 -2.83
N ASP A 31 -6.11 27.35 -3.17
CA ASP A 31 -5.94 27.98 -4.48
C ASP A 31 -5.75 29.50 -4.29
N THR A 32 -4.59 30.01 -4.66
CA THR A 32 -4.22 31.42 -4.46
C THR A 32 -4.93 32.36 -5.43
N GLU A 33 -5.50 31.83 -6.51
CA GLU A 33 -6.20 32.59 -7.53
C GLU A 33 -7.72 32.58 -7.36
N ASN A 34 -8.23 31.57 -6.63
CA ASN A 34 -9.66 31.35 -6.46
C ASN A 34 -10.01 30.84 -5.05
N SER A 35 -10.47 31.75 -4.19
CA SER A 35 -10.85 31.43 -2.80
C SER A 35 -12.13 30.59 -2.66
N ASP A 36 -12.91 30.41 -3.74
CA ASP A 36 -14.11 29.59 -3.74
C ASP A 36 -13.80 28.10 -3.94
N VAL A 37 -12.52 27.78 -4.18
CA VAL A 37 -12.03 26.41 -4.30
C VAL A 37 -11.79 25.82 -2.92
N THR A 38 -12.69 24.97 -2.47
CA THR A 38 -12.68 24.35 -1.13
C THR A 38 -12.96 22.85 -1.22
N PRO A 39 -12.60 22.05 -0.21
CA PRO A 39 -13.12 20.69 -0.07
C PRO A 39 -14.64 20.75 0.12
N ILE A 40 -15.38 19.90 -0.61
CA ILE A 40 -16.85 19.81 -0.53
C ILE A 40 -17.30 18.38 -0.28
N ILE A 41 -18.55 18.21 0.15
CA ILE A 41 -19.18 16.89 0.30
C ILE A 41 -20.25 16.73 -0.80
N VAL A 42 -20.14 15.69 -1.60
CA VAL A 42 -21.10 15.29 -2.63
C VAL A 42 -21.39 13.80 -2.44
N ASP A 43 -22.66 13.42 -2.33
CA ASP A 43 -23.12 12.05 -2.15
C ASP A 43 -22.33 11.30 -1.06
N ASP A 44 -22.19 11.93 0.12
CA ASP A 44 -21.43 11.42 1.26
C ASP A 44 -19.93 11.15 0.98
N ARG A 45 -19.39 11.74 -0.07
CA ARG A 45 -17.96 11.69 -0.38
C ARG A 45 -17.34 13.07 -0.36
N THR A 46 -16.17 13.16 0.24
CA THR A 46 -15.40 14.40 0.23
C THR A 46 -14.65 14.52 -1.09
N LEU A 47 -14.93 15.55 -1.85
CA LEU A 47 -14.19 15.95 -3.02
C LEU A 47 -13.19 17.05 -2.67
N VAL A 48 -11.98 16.95 -3.21
CA VAL A 48 -10.88 17.89 -2.94
C VAL A 48 -10.24 18.37 -4.22
N PRO A 49 -9.69 19.61 -4.25
CA PRO A 49 -8.94 20.12 -5.39
C PRO A 49 -7.72 19.25 -5.67
N VAL A 50 -7.74 18.55 -6.80
CA VAL A 50 -6.78 17.49 -7.11
C VAL A 50 -5.35 17.99 -7.13
N ARG A 51 -5.11 19.13 -7.76
CA ARG A 51 -3.75 19.69 -7.91
C ARG A 51 -3.13 19.97 -6.55
N PHE A 52 -3.88 20.65 -5.68
CA PHE A 52 -3.40 20.99 -4.35
C PHE A 52 -2.97 19.75 -3.55
N ILE A 53 -3.84 18.73 -3.51
CA ILE A 53 -3.56 17.51 -2.74
C ILE A 53 -2.39 16.74 -3.34
N ALA A 54 -2.39 16.53 -4.65
CA ALA A 54 -1.36 15.75 -5.30
C ALA A 54 0.03 16.41 -5.16
N GLU A 55 0.13 17.71 -5.42
CA GLU A 55 1.39 18.46 -5.29
C GLU A 55 1.87 18.51 -3.82
N SER A 56 0.95 18.70 -2.86
CA SER A 56 1.28 18.65 -1.43
C SER A 56 1.81 17.29 -0.98
N LEU A 57 1.45 16.23 -1.68
CA LEU A 57 1.92 14.86 -1.43
C LEU A 57 3.09 14.43 -2.34
N GLY A 58 3.67 15.36 -3.08
CA GLY A 58 4.86 15.15 -3.92
C GLY A 58 4.59 14.50 -5.28
N MET A 59 3.35 14.59 -5.79
CA MET A 59 2.98 14.11 -7.12
C MET A 59 2.95 15.24 -8.16
N ASP A 60 3.27 14.91 -9.40
CA ASP A 60 3.03 15.79 -10.54
C ASP A 60 1.59 15.62 -11.04
N VAL A 61 0.97 16.70 -11.51
CA VAL A 61 -0.40 16.71 -12.03
C VAL A 61 -0.42 17.15 -13.48
N GLY A 62 -0.92 16.30 -14.36
CA GLY A 62 -1.18 16.59 -15.77
C GLY A 62 -2.68 16.59 -16.07
N TYR A 63 -3.08 17.37 -17.07
CA TYR A 63 -4.45 17.36 -17.60
C TYR A 63 -4.42 17.31 -19.13
N ASN A 64 -5.22 16.42 -19.69
CA ASN A 64 -5.41 16.30 -21.13
C ASN A 64 -6.82 16.78 -21.50
N ASP A 65 -6.92 17.96 -22.13
CA ASP A 65 -8.19 18.57 -22.52
C ASP A 65 -9.00 17.73 -23.51
N SER A 66 -8.33 17.06 -24.45
CA SER A 66 -9.03 16.31 -25.51
C SER A 66 -9.73 15.06 -24.98
N THR A 67 -9.16 14.43 -23.95
CA THR A 67 -9.73 13.25 -23.29
C THR A 67 -10.40 13.57 -21.96
N ARG A 68 -10.27 14.81 -21.47
CA ARG A 68 -10.73 15.27 -20.16
C ARG A 68 -10.16 14.39 -19.02
N THR A 69 -8.89 14.00 -19.15
CA THR A 69 -8.24 13.08 -18.23
C THR A 69 -7.21 13.79 -17.36
N VAL A 70 -7.36 13.65 -16.05
CA VAL A 70 -6.33 14.01 -15.06
C VAL A 70 -5.35 12.85 -14.93
N THR A 71 -4.07 13.15 -14.97
CA THR A 71 -3.00 12.20 -14.67
C THR A 71 -2.21 12.69 -13.46
N LEU A 72 -2.12 11.84 -12.43
CA LEU A 72 -1.21 12.05 -11.31
C LEU A 72 -0.02 11.12 -11.48
N SER A 73 1.18 11.61 -11.31
CA SER A 73 2.39 10.81 -11.44
C SER A 73 3.44 11.17 -10.41
N GLY A 74 4.09 10.17 -9.84
CA GLY A 74 5.11 10.33 -8.80
C GLY A 74 5.14 9.13 -7.86
N ASN A 75 6.23 8.97 -7.14
CA ASN A 75 6.39 7.91 -6.14
C ASN A 75 6.08 6.49 -6.66
N GLY A 76 6.38 6.20 -7.93
CA GLY A 76 6.08 4.91 -8.55
C GLY A 76 4.61 4.72 -8.98
N TYR A 77 3.77 5.73 -8.86
CA TYR A 77 2.36 5.68 -9.25
C TYR A 77 2.08 6.53 -10.48
N LYS A 78 1.15 6.04 -11.31
CA LYS A 78 0.49 6.79 -12.35
C LYS A 78 -1.01 6.54 -12.25
N VAL A 79 -1.76 7.56 -11.88
CA VAL A 79 -3.21 7.48 -11.72
C VAL A 79 -3.86 8.29 -12.83
N ASN A 80 -4.74 7.68 -13.64
CA ASN A 80 -5.49 8.38 -14.67
C ASN A 80 -6.98 8.36 -14.32
N MET A 81 -7.60 9.53 -14.34
CA MET A 81 -9.02 9.71 -14.04
C MET A 81 -9.65 10.60 -15.11
N THR A 82 -10.70 10.11 -15.75
CA THR A 82 -11.46 10.90 -16.74
C THR A 82 -12.63 11.56 -16.02
N LEU A 83 -12.84 12.87 -16.28
CA LEU A 83 -13.96 13.61 -15.70
C LEU A 83 -15.30 12.94 -16.05
N ASP A 84 -16.21 12.97 -15.10
CA ASP A 84 -17.57 12.42 -15.20
C ASP A 84 -17.63 10.90 -15.43
N LYS A 85 -16.50 10.17 -15.21
CA LYS A 85 -16.46 8.71 -15.25
C LYS A 85 -16.08 8.13 -13.89
N SER A 86 -16.73 7.03 -13.53
CA SER A 86 -16.43 6.30 -12.29
C SER A 86 -15.19 5.41 -12.41
N GLU A 87 -14.81 5.04 -13.64
CA GLU A 87 -13.61 4.24 -13.88
C GLU A 87 -12.35 5.11 -13.85
N TYR A 88 -11.34 4.64 -13.16
CA TYR A 88 -9.99 5.23 -13.15
C TYR A 88 -8.93 4.13 -13.18
N THR A 89 -7.69 4.47 -13.46
CA THR A 89 -6.60 3.49 -13.45
C THR A 89 -5.49 3.89 -12.50
N ILE A 90 -4.86 2.90 -11.86
CA ILE A 90 -3.60 3.03 -11.15
C ILE A 90 -2.60 2.12 -11.86
N ASN A 91 -1.54 2.69 -12.43
CA ASN A 91 -0.56 1.96 -13.23
C ASN A 91 -1.22 1.08 -14.30
N ASP A 92 -2.20 1.66 -15.03
CA ASP A 92 -3.02 1.05 -16.07
C ASP A 92 -3.95 -0.09 -15.59
N ILE A 93 -4.05 -0.36 -14.30
CA ILE A 93 -5.01 -1.29 -13.71
C ILE A 93 -6.31 -0.53 -13.44
N PRO A 94 -7.48 -0.99 -13.94
CA PRO A 94 -8.75 -0.30 -13.77
C PRO A 94 -9.33 -0.49 -12.38
N PHE A 95 -9.93 0.57 -11.86
CA PHE A 95 -10.68 0.64 -10.61
C PHE A 95 -11.95 1.45 -10.82
N GLU A 96 -12.88 1.36 -9.87
CA GLU A 96 -14.08 2.18 -9.85
C GLU A 96 -14.14 3.07 -8.61
N MET A 97 -14.73 4.25 -8.75
CA MET A 97 -15.00 5.20 -7.67
C MET A 97 -16.51 5.49 -7.59
N ASP A 98 -17.02 5.66 -6.39
CA ASP A 98 -18.45 5.87 -6.16
C ASP A 98 -18.94 7.21 -6.74
N VAL A 99 -18.10 8.25 -6.63
CA VAL A 99 -18.39 9.59 -7.15
C VAL A 99 -17.29 9.97 -8.14
N PRO A 100 -17.62 10.29 -9.39
CA PRO A 100 -16.63 10.64 -10.39
C PRO A 100 -15.95 11.99 -10.12
N ALA A 101 -14.80 12.19 -10.75
CA ALA A 101 -14.13 13.47 -10.82
C ALA A 101 -15.03 14.53 -11.47
N GLN A 102 -15.10 15.72 -10.90
CA GLN A 102 -15.99 16.80 -11.33
C GLN A 102 -15.25 18.13 -11.44
N VAL A 103 -15.78 19.05 -12.26
CA VAL A 103 -15.33 20.45 -12.27
C VAL A 103 -16.28 21.28 -11.44
N VAL A 104 -15.74 21.92 -10.41
CA VAL A 104 -16.46 22.82 -9.51
C VAL A 104 -15.62 24.09 -9.36
N ASN A 105 -16.23 25.27 -9.54
CA ASN A 105 -15.53 26.55 -9.46
C ASN A 105 -14.27 26.61 -10.34
N ASP A 106 -14.37 26.11 -11.56
CA ASP A 106 -13.29 26.02 -12.56
C ASP A 106 -12.05 25.21 -12.12
N ARG A 107 -12.21 24.32 -11.15
CA ARG A 107 -11.17 23.40 -10.71
C ARG A 107 -11.68 21.97 -10.68
N THR A 108 -10.80 21.06 -11.00
CA THR A 108 -11.10 19.61 -10.90
C THR A 108 -11.03 19.16 -9.45
N LEU A 109 -12.14 18.65 -8.95
CA LEU A 109 -12.25 18.01 -7.65
C LEU A 109 -12.39 16.49 -7.83
N LEU A 110 -11.70 15.75 -6.97
CA LEU A 110 -11.69 14.30 -6.94
C LEU A 110 -12.11 13.77 -5.58
N PRO A 111 -12.68 12.56 -5.51
CA PRO A 111 -12.85 11.88 -4.24
C PRO A 111 -11.51 11.75 -3.53
N LEU A 112 -11.39 12.39 -2.39
CA LEU A 112 -10.15 12.47 -1.62
C LEU A 112 -9.49 11.11 -1.40
N ARG A 113 -10.30 10.12 -1.03
CA ARG A 113 -9.83 8.79 -0.70
C ARG A 113 -9.14 8.12 -1.91
N VAL A 114 -9.69 8.31 -3.11
CA VAL A 114 -9.09 7.79 -4.34
C VAL A 114 -7.68 8.38 -4.55
N VAL A 115 -7.51 9.69 -4.34
CA VAL A 115 -6.19 10.33 -4.51
C VAL A 115 -5.20 9.86 -3.44
N ALA A 116 -5.56 10.03 -2.17
CA ALA A 116 -4.64 9.79 -1.06
C ALA A 116 -4.23 8.31 -0.94
N GLU A 117 -5.18 7.40 -1.08
CA GLU A 117 -4.91 5.98 -0.90
C GLU A 117 -4.27 5.33 -2.13
N SER A 118 -4.50 5.89 -3.35
CA SER A 118 -3.73 5.48 -4.54
C SER A 118 -2.22 5.63 -4.36
N ILE A 119 -1.80 6.51 -3.47
CA ILE A 119 -0.39 6.79 -3.17
C ILE A 119 0.02 6.33 -1.77
N GLY A 120 -0.77 5.43 -1.16
CA GLY A 120 -0.43 4.81 0.13
C GLY A 120 -0.61 5.71 1.36
N LYS A 121 -1.32 6.86 1.23
CA LYS A 121 -1.63 7.73 2.37
C LYS A 121 -2.98 7.37 2.97
N LYS A 122 -3.08 7.41 4.28
CA LYS A 122 -4.35 7.20 4.99
C LYS A 122 -5.14 8.51 5.10
N VAL A 123 -6.46 8.37 5.16
CA VAL A 123 -7.39 9.47 5.33
C VAL A 123 -8.22 9.22 6.58
N GLU A 124 -8.18 10.18 7.50
CA GLU A 124 -9.06 10.21 8.66
C GLU A 124 -10.08 11.35 8.52
N TRP A 125 -11.30 11.09 8.96
CA TRP A 125 -12.40 12.04 8.97
C TRP A 125 -12.88 12.30 10.38
N ASP A 126 -12.83 13.57 10.79
CA ASP A 126 -13.43 14.06 12.03
C ASP A 126 -14.76 14.73 11.71
N ALA A 127 -15.86 14.05 12.01
CA ALA A 127 -17.21 14.53 11.73
C ALA A 127 -17.59 15.76 12.58
N ASP A 128 -17.11 15.83 13.82
CA ASP A 128 -17.44 16.90 14.75
C ASP A 128 -16.86 18.25 14.31
N ASN A 129 -15.65 18.21 13.77
CA ASN A 129 -14.92 19.37 13.30
C ASN A 129 -14.94 19.55 11.78
N ARG A 130 -15.54 18.61 11.04
CA ARG A 130 -15.51 18.52 9.57
C ARG A 130 -14.08 18.63 9.03
N LEU A 131 -13.14 18.03 9.76
CA LEU A 131 -11.72 18.05 9.47
C LEU A 131 -11.29 16.76 8.79
N ILE A 132 -10.48 16.93 7.78
CA ILE A 132 -9.87 15.84 7.03
C ILE A 132 -8.38 15.83 7.34
N TYR A 133 -7.86 14.67 7.68
CA TYR A 133 -6.44 14.45 7.85
C TYR A 133 -5.95 13.44 6.80
N ILE A 134 -4.85 13.76 6.13
CA ILE A 134 -4.18 12.91 5.17
C ILE A 134 -2.74 12.71 5.64
N GLY A 135 -2.32 11.46 5.82
CA GLY A 135 -0.97 11.15 6.29
C GLY A 135 -0.91 9.82 7.00
N SER A 136 0.03 9.67 7.93
CA SER A 136 0.09 8.52 8.84
C SER A 136 -0.93 8.71 9.96
N VAL A 137 -1.81 7.73 10.19
CA VAL A 137 -2.91 7.82 11.19
C VAL A 137 -2.41 8.09 12.60
N GLN A 138 -1.26 7.56 12.95
CA GLN A 138 -0.62 7.77 14.26
C GLN A 138 -0.28 9.24 14.58
N PHE A 139 -0.29 10.11 13.57
CA PHE A 139 -0.05 11.55 13.75
C PHE A 139 -1.34 12.37 13.74
N TYR A 140 -2.51 11.74 13.68
CA TYR A 140 -3.76 12.45 13.80
C TYR A 140 -4.01 12.86 15.25
N ASP A 141 -3.82 14.14 15.50
CA ASP A 141 -4.04 14.74 16.82
C ASP A 141 -5.52 15.11 17.00
N LYS A 142 -6.33 14.13 17.38
CA LYS A 142 -7.76 14.30 17.62
C LYS A 142 -8.05 15.31 18.74
N ALA A 143 -7.16 15.42 19.73
CA ALA A 143 -7.35 16.34 20.86
C ALA A 143 -7.28 17.81 20.42
N ASN A 144 -6.53 18.12 19.36
CA ASN A 144 -6.42 19.46 18.80
C ASN A 144 -7.23 19.68 17.51
N ALA A 145 -8.07 18.72 17.09
CA ALA A 145 -8.84 18.81 15.85
C ALA A 145 -9.69 20.08 15.73
N ALA A 146 -10.37 20.48 16.83
CA ALA A 146 -11.15 21.72 16.87
C ALA A 146 -10.30 22.98 16.67
N LYS A 147 -9.08 23.00 17.21
CA LYS A 147 -8.13 24.12 17.03
C LYS A 147 -7.65 24.20 15.59
N TYR A 148 -7.29 23.07 14.98
CA TYR A 148 -6.92 23.03 13.56
C TYR A 148 -8.05 23.54 12.67
N ALA A 149 -9.29 23.11 12.92
CA ALA A 149 -10.44 23.55 12.15
C ALA A 149 -10.71 25.06 12.31
N ALA A 150 -10.55 25.60 13.53
CA ALA A 150 -10.70 27.04 13.80
C ALA A 150 -9.59 27.85 13.11
N ALA A 151 -8.33 27.43 13.22
CA ALA A 151 -7.20 28.09 12.59
C ALA A 151 -7.33 28.14 11.06
N LEU A 152 -7.77 27.03 10.43
CA LEU A 152 -8.03 26.98 9.00
C LEU A 152 -9.10 27.98 8.56
N LYS A 153 -10.21 28.09 9.31
CA LYS A 153 -11.29 29.04 9.03
C LYS A 153 -10.84 30.50 9.15
N ASN A 154 -9.95 30.79 10.10
CA ASN A 154 -9.44 32.12 10.32
C ASN A 154 -8.27 32.48 9.40
N GLY A 155 -7.66 31.53 8.72
CA GLY A 155 -6.49 31.73 7.85
C GLY A 155 -5.23 32.19 8.61
N LYS A 156 -5.21 32.04 9.92
CA LYS A 156 -4.10 32.42 10.80
C LYS A 156 -3.99 31.38 11.92
N GLU A 157 -2.76 31.08 12.31
CA GLU A 157 -2.52 30.43 13.57
C GLU A 157 -3.05 31.33 14.70
N GLU A 158 -3.96 30.79 15.50
CA GLU A 158 -4.33 31.51 16.75
C GLU A 158 -3.10 31.51 17.67
N ASP A 159 -2.85 32.65 18.35
CA ASP A 159 -1.74 32.87 19.29
C ASP A 159 -1.75 31.93 20.53
N GLN A 160 -2.70 31.02 20.59
CA GLN A 160 -2.65 29.94 21.55
C GLN A 160 -1.70 28.87 20.99
N LYS A 161 -0.49 28.88 21.53
CA LYS A 161 0.51 27.84 21.37
C LYS A 161 -0.18 26.47 21.29
N ILE A 162 -0.48 26.02 20.08
CA ILE A 162 -0.74 24.61 19.85
C ILE A 162 0.51 23.98 20.44
N ILE A 163 0.36 23.20 21.51
CA ILE A 163 1.50 22.43 22.03
C ILE A 163 1.79 21.49 20.90
N GLU A 164 2.67 21.92 20.02
CA GLU A 164 3.21 21.08 18.99
C GLU A 164 3.89 19.93 19.74
N THR A 165 3.25 18.78 19.76
CA THR A 165 4.07 17.57 19.71
C THR A 165 4.85 17.78 18.41
N PRO A 166 6.17 17.97 18.46
CA PRO A 166 6.94 18.23 17.27
C PRO A 166 6.57 17.14 16.28
N VAL A 167 6.04 17.52 15.10
CA VAL A 167 5.90 16.56 14.01
C VAL A 167 7.33 16.13 13.76
N PRO A 168 7.68 14.88 14.04
CA PRO A 168 9.02 14.42 13.81
C PRO A 168 9.34 14.72 12.35
N THR A 169 10.42 15.40 12.09
CA THR A 169 10.93 15.64 10.74
C THR A 169 11.24 14.35 10.01
N GLU A 170 11.29 13.26 10.77
CA GLU A 170 11.33 11.88 10.33
C GLU A 170 10.11 11.15 10.94
N GLU A 171 9.49 10.24 10.20
CA GLU A 171 8.51 9.32 10.78
C GLU A 171 9.16 8.65 12.00
N PRO A 172 8.50 8.61 13.17
CA PRO A 172 9.10 7.97 14.32
C PRO A 172 9.48 6.55 13.94
N ASP A 173 10.66 6.16 14.34
CA ASP A 173 11.08 4.77 14.23
C ASP A 173 10.25 3.92 15.21
N LEU A 174 9.06 3.53 14.74
CA LEU A 174 8.15 2.68 15.49
C LEU A 174 8.79 1.33 15.82
N LEU A 175 9.78 0.94 15.02
CA LEU A 175 10.53 -0.28 15.23
C LEU A 175 11.38 -0.21 16.50
N ALA A 176 11.91 0.98 16.83
CA ALA A 176 12.73 1.19 18.00
C ALA A 176 11.97 0.96 19.33
N THR A 177 10.66 1.13 19.33
CA THR A 177 9.78 0.98 20.51
C THR A 177 8.85 -0.22 20.44
N ALA A 178 8.90 -0.99 19.36
CA ALA A 178 8.04 -2.15 19.16
C ALA A 178 8.53 -3.36 19.96
N ASP A 179 7.57 -4.12 20.46
CA ASP A 179 7.85 -5.42 21.07
C ASP A 179 8.36 -6.40 19.99
N TYR A 180 9.30 -7.24 20.36
CA TYR A 180 9.83 -8.29 19.49
C TYR A 180 10.10 -9.58 20.25
N ALA A 181 10.10 -10.71 19.53
CA ALA A 181 10.57 -11.98 20.01
C ALA A 181 11.99 -12.25 19.51
N GLU A 182 12.87 -12.75 20.38
CA GLU A 182 14.18 -13.21 19.95
C GLU A 182 14.07 -14.55 19.21
N TYR A 183 14.75 -14.66 18.10
CA TYR A 183 14.77 -15.86 17.28
C TYR A 183 16.19 -16.12 16.77
N THR A 184 16.62 -17.37 16.85
CA THR A 184 17.89 -17.82 16.24
C THR A 184 17.58 -18.82 15.15
N ASP A 185 18.04 -18.55 13.94
CA ASP A 185 17.79 -19.43 12.81
C ASP A 185 18.74 -20.65 12.78
N SER A 186 18.54 -21.53 11.80
CA SER A 186 19.34 -22.75 11.64
C SER A 186 20.83 -22.49 11.31
N ASN A 187 21.20 -21.28 10.91
CA ASN A 187 22.55 -20.85 10.66
C ASN A 187 23.19 -20.14 11.88
N ASN A 188 22.50 -20.20 13.02
CA ASN A 188 22.91 -19.54 14.27
C ASN A 188 23.01 -18.01 14.17
N VAL A 189 22.15 -17.41 13.32
CA VAL A 189 21.99 -15.97 13.20
C VAL A 189 20.83 -15.52 14.11
N ALA A 190 21.08 -14.51 14.94
CA ALA A 190 20.07 -13.94 15.83
C ALA A 190 19.23 -12.87 15.11
N TRP A 191 17.92 -12.91 15.35
CA TRP A 191 16.92 -12.03 14.76
C TRP A 191 16.00 -11.47 15.83
N LYS A 192 15.51 -10.25 15.65
CA LYS A 192 14.42 -9.65 16.40
C LYS A 192 13.17 -9.73 15.54
N MET A 193 12.22 -10.61 15.89
CA MET A 193 11.00 -10.84 15.14
C MET A 193 9.88 -9.97 15.68
N TYR A 194 9.42 -9.03 14.88
CA TYR A 194 8.37 -8.07 15.20
C TYR A 194 6.98 -8.56 14.78
N ILE A 195 6.92 -9.51 13.85
CA ILE A 195 5.70 -10.20 13.44
C ILE A 195 5.94 -11.69 13.60
N ASN A 196 4.99 -12.35 14.27
CA ASN A 196 4.96 -13.80 14.43
C ASN A 196 3.48 -14.22 14.45
N GLU A 197 2.96 -14.62 13.29
CA GLU A 197 1.54 -14.84 13.09
C GLU A 197 1.31 -16.26 12.52
N ASP A 198 0.63 -17.08 13.31
CA ASP A 198 0.25 -18.46 12.98
C ASP A 198 -1.28 -18.65 12.84
N TYR A 199 -2.03 -17.56 13.00
CA TYR A 199 -3.49 -17.48 12.90
C TYR A 199 -4.28 -18.34 13.89
N GLU A 200 -3.67 -19.09 14.77
CA GLU A 200 -4.34 -20.03 15.69
C GLU A 200 -5.25 -19.33 16.71
N LYS A 201 -4.95 -18.09 17.06
CA LYS A 201 -5.74 -17.26 17.99
C LYS A 201 -7.08 -16.77 17.45
N TYR A 202 -7.31 -16.82 16.15
CA TYR A 202 -8.53 -16.31 15.48
C TYR A 202 -9.57 -17.41 15.30
N ASN A 203 -10.83 -17.04 15.01
CA ASN A 203 -11.88 -17.99 14.64
C ASN A 203 -11.93 -18.17 13.11
N ILE A 204 -12.38 -19.35 12.67
CA ILE A 204 -12.64 -19.60 11.26
C ILE A 204 -13.73 -18.63 10.78
N GLY A 205 -13.46 -17.96 9.66
CA GLY A 205 -14.32 -16.93 9.09
C GLY A 205 -14.03 -15.52 9.59
N ASP A 206 -13.12 -15.34 10.59
CA ASP A 206 -12.68 -14.01 10.98
C ASP A 206 -12.02 -13.33 9.77
N LYS A 207 -12.53 -12.14 9.46
CA LYS A 207 -11.96 -11.27 8.44
C LYS A 207 -10.93 -10.40 9.11
N LEU A 208 -9.70 -10.81 9.05
CA LEU A 208 -8.62 -9.99 9.56
C LEU A 208 -8.47 -8.77 8.65
N GLU A 209 -8.41 -7.61 9.25
CA GLU A 209 -7.98 -6.41 8.55
C GLU A 209 -6.50 -6.59 8.19
N TRP A 210 -6.26 -7.21 7.09
CA TRP A 210 -5.09 -6.90 6.31
C TRP A 210 -5.27 -5.44 5.94
N ALA A 211 -4.47 -4.58 6.52
CA ALA A 211 -4.66 -3.13 6.53
C ALA A 211 -4.52 -2.53 5.13
N GLY A 212 -5.35 -2.94 4.26
CA GLY A 212 -5.59 -2.50 2.91
C GLY A 212 -7.09 -2.48 2.76
N THR A 213 -7.65 -1.35 2.96
CA THR A 213 -8.91 -0.84 2.39
C THR A 213 -9.81 -1.85 1.69
N LYS A 214 -11.00 -2.01 2.20
CA LYS A 214 -12.15 -2.53 1.46
C LYS A 214 -12.45 -1.60 0.29
N LYS A 215 -11.92 -1.89 -0.91
CA LYS A 215 -12.14 -1.09 -2.12
C LYS A 215 -12.41 -1.94 -3.34
N PRO A 216 -13.06 -1.36 -4.36
CA PRO A 216 -13.13 -1.99 -5.67
C PRO A 216 -11.71 -2.36 -6.13
N GLY A 217 -11.49 -3.65 -6.39
CA GLY A 217 -10.16 -4.20 -6.68
C GLY A 217 -9.61 -5.16 -5.64
N GLU A 218 -10.23 -5.23 -4.45
CA GLU A 218 -9.86 -6.21 -3.43
C GLU A 218 -10.22 -7.64 -3.82
N LEU A 219 -9.46 -8.58 -3.27
CA LEU A 219 -9.83 -10.00 -3.34
C LEU A 219 -11.23 -10.21 -2.74
N ALA A 220 -12.04 -11.04 -3.38
CA ALA A 220 -13.43 -11.24 -3.02
C ALA A 220 -13.60 -11.83 -1.62
N ASN A 221 -12.63 -12.62 -1.15
CA ASN A 221 -12.65 -13.24 0.16
C ASN A 221 -11.26 -13.29 0.79
N ILE A 222 -11.14 -12.74 1.99
CA ILE A 222 -9.94 -12.81 2.84
C ILE A 222 -10.41 -13.17 4.23
N ALA A 223 -10.12 -14.37 4.68
CA ALA A 223 -10.58 -14.85 5.99
C ALA A 223 -9.68 -15.94 6.56
N VAL A 224 -9.71 -16.09 7.88
CA VAL A 224 -9.13 -17.26 8.53
C VAL A 224 -9.91 -18.51 8.14
N ALA A 225 -9.21 -19.53 7.67
CA ALA A 225 -9.78 -20.80 7.26
C ALA A 225 -9.10 -21.99 7.97
N GLN A 226 -9.71 -23.17 7.87
CA GLN A 226 -9.09 -24.40 8.36
C GLN A 226 -8.12 -24.92 7.31
N GLY A 227 -6.85 -24.94 7.63
CA GLY A 227 -5.81 -25.59 6.84
C GLY A 227 -5.59 -27.05 7.24
N THR A 228 -4.61 -27.68 6.64
CA THR A 228 -4.26 -29.09 6.90
C THR A 228 -3.65 -29.27 8.29
N ASN A 229 -2.83 -28.32 8.72
CA ASN A 229 -2.04 -28.42 9.96
C ASN A 229 -2.40 -27.32 10.99
N GLY A 230 -3.56 -26.69 10.88
CA GLY A 230 -3.95 -25.58 11.73
C GLY A 230 -4.78 -24.56 10.97
N LYS A 231 -4.89 -23.36 11.51
CA LYS A 231 -5.57 -22.25 10.87
C LYS A 231 -4.63 -21.49 9.95
N ILE A 232 -5.16 -20.99 8.85
CA ILE A 232 -4.43 -20.28 7.81
C ILE A 232 -5.15 -18.99 7.46
N MET A 233 -4.43 -18.04 6.88
CA MET A 233 -5.05 -16.93 6.17
C MET A 233 -5.32 -17.34 4.73
N HIS A 234 -6.59 -17.38 4.36
CA HIS A 234 -7.07 -17.76 3.03
C HIS A 234 -7.47 -16.55 2.21
N PHE A 235 -7.02 -16.54 0.97
CA PHE A 235 -7.34 -15.50 -0.02
C PHE A 235 -7.97 -16.16 -1.24
N GLU A 236 -9.13 -15.67 -1.65
CA GLU A 236 -9.85 -16.21 -2.81
C GLU A 236 -10.44 -15.08 -3.65
N ASP A 237 -10.39 -15.23 -4.97
CA ASP A 237 -11.11 -14.38 -5.90
C ASP A 237 -11.70 -15.17 -7.06
N SER A 238 -12.96 -14.88 -7.37
CA SER A 238 -13.69 -15.40 -8.52
C SER A 238 -14.20 -14.30 -9.44
N THR A 239 -13.83 -13.06 -9.18
CA THR A 239 -14.30 -11.88 -9.89
C THR A 239 -13.39 -11.60 -11.10
N LYS A 240 -14.00 -11.28 -12.24
CA LYS A 240 -13.23 -10.93 -13.44
C LYS A 240 -12.34 -9.70 -13.20
N GLY A 241 -11.07 -9.80 -13.59
CA GLY A 241 -10.09 -8.70 -13.57
C GLY A 241 -8.89 -8.99 -12.69
N ASN A 242 -8.14 -7.95 -12.38
CA ASN A 242 -7.04 -8.00 -11.44
C ASN A 242 -7.55 -7.62 -10.05
N ARG A 243 -7.10 -8.34 -9.04
CA ARG A 243 -7.46 -8.10 -7.63
C ARG A 243 -6.23 -8.25 -6.76
N ASN A 244 -6.17 -7.47 -5.70
CA ASN A 244 -5.08 -7.55 -4.74
C ASN A 244 -5.54 -7.42 -3.29
N ALA A 245 -4.70 -7.91 -2.40
CA ALA A 245 -4.72 -7.62 -0.98
C ALA A 245 -3.33 -7.13 -0.59
N ILE A 246 -3.26 -6.05 0.17
CA ILE A 246 -2.01 -5.48 0.64
C ILE A 246 -2.00 -5.54 2.15
N TYR A 247 -0.99 -6.18 2.71
CA TYR A 247 -0.66 -6.13 4.11
C TYR A 247 0.44 -5.08 4.32
N ASN A 248 0.07 -3.94 4.90
CA ASN A 248 1.05 -2.94 5.30
C ASN A 248 1.53 -3.26 6.70
N LEU A 249 2.83 -3.45 6.85
CA LEU A 249 3.42 -3.62 8.16
C LEU A 249 3.30 -2.31 8.95
N PRO A 250 3.13 -2.38 10.27
CA PRO A 250 3.13 -1.18 11.11
C PRO A 250 4.50 -0.51 11.18
N TYR A 251 5.54 -1.17 10.68
CA TYR A 251 6.93 -0.73 10.75
C TYR A 251 7.56 -0.65 9.36
N LYS A 252 8.51 0.27 9.19
CA LYS A 252 9.48 0.25 8.09
C LYS A 252 10.72 -0.48 8.59
N MET A 253 11.04 -1.59 7.96
CA MET A 253 12.19 -2.41 8.32
C MET A 253 13.31 -2.20 7.31
N ASN A 254 14.45 -1.74 7.77
CA ASN A 254 15.67 -1.53 6.98
C ASN A 254 16.82 -2.36 7.54
N GLY A 255 18.06 -2.19 7.01
CA GLY A 255 19.18 -3.05 7.31
C GLY A 255 18.96 -4.45 6.70
N THR A 256 19.29 -5.52 7.42
CA THR A 256 19.02 -6.88 6.97
C THR A 256 17.69 -7.38 7.56
N VAL A 257 16.71 -7.60 6.70
CA VAL A 257 15.36 -8.06 7.05
C VAL A 257 15.20 -9.53 6.69
N ARG A 258 14.59 -10.31 7.60
CA ARG A 258 14.17 -11.69 7.35
C ARG A 258 12.66 -11.79 7.33
N ILE A 259 12.16 -12.46 6.30
CA ILE A 259 10.73 -12.81 6.15
C ILE A 259 10.68 -14.31 6.01
N GLU A 260 9.83 -14.96 6.80
CA GLU A 260 9.59 -16.39 6.75
C GLU A 260 8.09 -16.63 6.76
N LEU A 261 7.58 -17.44 5.86
CA LEU A 261 6.17 -17.83 5.82
C LEU A 261 5.97 -19.14 5.09
N ASP A 262 4.88 -19.83 5.39
CA ASP A 262 4.38 -20.94 4.61
C ASP A 262 3.36 -20.40 3.61
N TRP A 263 3.63 -20.63 2.33
CA TRP A 263 2.78 -20.18 1.22
C TRP A 263 2.28 -21.36 0.41
N LYS A 264 0.97 -21.56 0.40
CA LYS A 264 0.32 -22.50 -0.48
C LYS A 264 -0.23 -21.79 -1.70
N VAL A 265 0.31 -22.10 -2.82
CA VAL A 265 -0.20 -21.61 -4.09
C VAL A 265 -1.41 -22.42 -4.48
N GLY A 266 -2.55 -21.76 -4.49
CA GLY A 266 -3.80 -22.40 -4.85
C GLY A 266 -4.01 -22.57 -6.34
N GLU A 267 -5.12 -23.19 -6.66
CA GLU A 267 -5.50 -23.48 -8.04
C GLU A 267 -5.90 -22.21 -8.79
N CYS A 268 -5.21 -21.97 -9.91
CA CYS A 268 -5.67 -21.03 -10.91
C CYS A 268 -6.33 -21.81 -12.05
N THR A 269 -7.65 -21.74 -12.16
CA THR A 269 -8.43 -22.53 -13.13
C THR A 269 -8.58 -21.88 -14.50
N GLY A 270 -7.75 -20.91 -14.86
CA GLY A 270 -7.87 -20.14 -16.13
C GLY A 270 -6.57 -20.09 -16.94
N GLY A 271 -6.70 -19.99 -18.26
CA GLY A 271 -5.59 -20.13 -19.21
C GLY A 271 -4.44 -19.13 -19.08
N GLN A 272 -4.68 -17.88 -18.68
CA GLN A 272 -3.66 -16.84 -18.51
C GLN A 272 -3.69 -16.17 -17.13
N SER A 273 -4.49 -16.70 -16.22
CA SER A 273 -4.56 -16.18 -14.85
C SER A 273 -3.36 -16.67 -14.04
N TYR A 274 -2.81 -15.82 -13.22
CA TYR A 274 -1.73 -16.15 -12.30
C TYR A 274 -1.85 -15.39 -10.99
N GLY A 275 -1.17 -15.89 -9.97
CA GLY A 275 -1.06 -15.21 -8.69
C GLY A 275 0.36 -14.75 -8.44
N GLU A 276 0.50 -13.64 -7.73
CA GLU A 276 1.79 -13.13 -7.28
C GLU A 276 1.76 -12.88 -5.78
N LEU A 277 2.88 -13.14 -5.14
CA LEU A 277 3.20 -12.71 -3.79
C LEU A 277 4.39 -11.76 -3.89
N ARG A 278 4.21 -10.51 -3.48
CA ARG A 278 5.21 -9.45 -3.59
C ARG A 278 5.59 -8.92 -2.24
N PHE A 279 6.86 -8.56 -2.11
CA PHE A 279 7.42 -7.90 -0.93
C PHE A 279 8.02 -6.56 -1.37
N ALA A 280 7.56 -5.49 -0.75
CA ALA A 280 7.81 -4.14 -1.22
C ALA A 280 8.13 -3.17 -0.07
N ASP A 281 8.70 -2.04 -0.44
CA ASP A 281 8.91 -0.91 0.46
C ASP A 281 7.65 -0.06 0.66
N SER A 282 7.74 0.95 1.50
CA SER A 282 6.67 1.91 1.77
C SER A 282 6.24 2.73 0.54
N SER A 283 7.07 2.78 -0.48
CA SER A 283 6.76 3.38 -1.80
C SER A 283 6.29 2.37 -2.82
N LYS A 284 6.09 1.10 -2.41
CA LYS A 284 5.67 -0.05 -3.22
C LYS A 284 6.68 -0.47 -4.30
N ASN A 285 7.95 -0.14 -4.12
CA ASN A 285 8.99 -0.74 -4.93
C ASN A 285 9.23 -2.17 -4.45
N THR A 286 9.00 -3.13 -5.33
CA THR A 286 9.20 -4.56 -5.03
C THR A 286 10.68 -4.88 -5.01
N PHE A 287 11.12 -5.64 -4.01
CA PHE A 287 12.49 -6.18 -3.94
C PHE A 287 12.53 -7.70 -4.10
N PHE A 288 11.39 -8.37 -3.92
CA PHE A 288 11.23 -9.80 -4.17
C PHE A 288 9.77 -10.11 -4.51
N ALA A 289 9.56 -10.96 -5.49
CA ALA A 289 8.24 -11.47 -5.85
C ALA A 289 8.30 -12.93 -6.29
N LEU A 290 7.23 -13.65 -6.00
CA LEU A 290 6.97 -15.00 -6.49
C LEU A 290 5.71 -14.98 -7.36
N LYS A 291 5.71 -15.76 -8.43
CA LYS A 291 4.60 -15.85 -9.39
C LYS A 291 4.30 -17.30 -9.72
N THR A 292 3.01 -17.58 -9.86
CA THR A 292 2.55 -18.88 -10.39
C THR A 292 1.62 -18.66 -11.54
N GLN A 293 1.75 -19.44 -12.57
CA GLN A 293 0.89 -19.43 -13.74
C GLN A 293 0.42 -20.86 -14.03
N LYS A 294 -0.80 -21.00 -14.60
CA LYS A 294 -1.33 -22.31 -14.97
C LYS A 294 -0.34 -23.07 -15.87
N GLY A 295 0.05 -24.27 -15.43
CA GLY A 295 1.00 -25.12 -16.16
C GLY A 295 2.44 -24.64 -16.21
N ALA A 296 2.74 -23.50 -15.59
CA ALA A 296 4.09 -22.98 -15.44
C ALA A 296 4.68 -23.35 -14.08
N GLU A 297 5.97 -23.44 -14.03
CA GLU A 297 6.73 -23.60 -12.81
C GLU A 297 6.68 -22.30 -11.99
N LEU A 298 7.04 -22.40 -10.72
CA LEU A 298 7.15 -21.25 -9.85
C LEU A 298 8.28 -20.33 -10.34
N GLN A 299 8.00 -19.06 -10.48
CA GLN A 299 8.93 -18.04 -10.94
C GLN A 299 9.19 -16.98 -9.85
N TYR A 300 10.33 -16.34 -9.91
CA TYR A 300 10.71 -15.24 -9.03
C TYR A 300 11.25 -14.04 -9.80
N SER A 301 11.18 -12.85 -9.18
CA SER A 301 11.78 -11.62 -9.69
C SER A 301 12.22 -10.72 -8.55
N ALA A 302 13.29 -9.95 -8.75
CA ALA A 302 13.72 -8.89 -7.84
C ALA A 302 12.90 -7.61 -7.99
N ASN A 303 12.49 -7.34 -9.23
CA ASN A 303 11.89 -6.09 -9.62
C ASN A 303 10.45 -6.30 -10.14
N GLY A 304 9.76 -7.30 -9.62
CA GLY A 304 8.35 -7.55 -9.93
C GLY A 304 7.52 -6.32 -9.58
N GLY A 305 7.76 -5.23 -10.32
CA GLY A 305 7.28 -3.91 -9.98
C GLY A 305 5.84 -3.71 -10.42
N ILE A 306 5.04 -3.16 -9.53
CA ILE A 306 3.83 -2.43 -9.86
C ILE A 306 4.15 -1.24 -10.79
N ALA A 307 5.38 -0.74 -10.76
CA ALA A 307 5.77 0.47 -11.47
C ALA A 307 5.58 0.42 -12.99
N ASN A 308 5.53 -0.74 -13.62
CA ASN A 308 5.44 -0.80 -15.07
C ASN A 308 4.54 -1.88 -15.65
N GLY A 309 3.65 -2.49 -14.90
CA GLY A 309 2.55 -3.30 -15.43
C GLY A 309 2.86 -4.37 -16.49
N LEU A 310 4.09 -4.48 -16.99
CA LEU A 310 4.45 -5.19 -18.20
C LEU A 310 5.85 -5.78 -18.25
N LEU A 311 6.62 -5.79 -17.19
CA LEU A 311 7.94 -6.44 -17.27
C LEU A 311 7.82 -7.95 -17.02
N GLU A 312 7.20 -8.65 -17.97
CA GLU A 312 7.27 -10.10 -18.09
C GLU A 312 8.71 -10.62 -18.34
N THR A 313 9.67 -9.71 -18.56
CA THR A 313 11.02 -10.06 -19.02
C THR A 313 11.99 -10.46 -17.90
N ASP A 314 11.70 -10.11 -16.64
CA ASP A 314 12.64 -10.34 -15.54
C ASP A 314 12.28 -11.53 -14.63
N TRP A 315 11.27 -12.30 -15.01
CA TRP A 315 10.87 -13.49 -14.27
C TRP A 315 11.80 -14.66 -14.60
N LYS A 316 12.32 -15.31 -13.56
CA LYS A 316 13.21 -16.47 -13.63
C LYS A 316 12.52 -17.67 -13.00
N ASP A 317 12.71 -18.85 -13.55
CA ASP A 317 12.19 -20.09 -12.97
C ASP A 317 12.91 -20.42 -11.67
N VAL A 318 12.15 -20.79 -10.65
CA VAL A 318 12.71 -21.26 -9.36
C VAL A 318 13.43 -22.59 -9.55
N GLY A 319 12.97 -23.42 -10.47
CA GLY A 319 13.53 -24.71 -10.81
C GLY A 319 12.46 -25.77 -11.08
N THR A 320 12.89 -26.91 -11.62
CA THR A 320 11.97 -27.99 -12.02
C THR A 320 11.27 -28.62 -10.81
N GLY A 321 9.97 -28.83 -10.95
CA GLY A 321 9.15 -29.54 -9.97
C GLY A 321 8.63 -28.70 -8.82
N PHE A 322 8.69 -27.39 -8.90
CA PHE A 322 7.98 -26.48 -8.01
C PHE A 322 6.57 -26.22 -8.59
N ASN A 323 5.58 -26.91 -8.05
CA ASN A 323 4.23 -26.98 -8.60
C ASN A 323 3.24 -26.14 -7.75
N LYS A 324 2.08 -25.82 -8.36
CA LYS A 324 0.89 -25.33 -7.64
C LYS A 324 0.37 -26.40 -6.66
N ASP A 325 -0.54 -26.02 -5.76
CA ASP A 325 -1.18 -26.86 -4.74
C ASP A 325 -0.20 -27.46 -3.70
N THR A 326 1.01 -26.93 -3.65
CA THR A 326 2.05 -27.32 -2.70
C THR A 326 2.23 -26.19 -1.68
N VAL A 327 2.46 -26.55 -0.44
CA VAL A 327 2.90 -25.60 0.59
C VAL A 327 4.41 -25.45 0.48
N TYR A 328 4.86 -24.22 0.31
CA TYR A 328 6.28 -23.89 0.32
C TYR A 328 6.60 -23.08 1.57
N ASN A 329 7.61 -23.51 2.30
CA ASN A 329 8.29 -22.63 3.25
C ASN A 329 9.16 -21.66 2.45
N VAL A 330 8.88 -20.37 2.56
CA VAL A 330 9.59 -19.30 1.88
C VAL A 330 10.35 -18.49 2.92
N VAL A 331 11.66 -18.44 2.78
CA VAL A 331 12.54 -17.63 3.63
C VAL A 331 13.25 -16.62 2.75
N ILE A 332 13.11 -15.35 3.06
CA ILE A 332 13.71 -14.22 2.34
C ILE A 332 14.59 -13.44 3.31
N GLU A 333 15.82 -13.16 2.90
CA GLU A 333 16.73 -12.27 3.60
C GLU A 333 17.16 -11.14 2.66
N ALA A 334 16.66 -9.93 2.92
CA ALA A 334 16.94 -8.74 2.13
C ALA A 334 17.85 -7.79 2.90
N ASP A 335 19.01 -7.47 2.32
CA ASP A 335 19.96 -6.49 2.85
C ASP A 335 19.73 -5.16 2.10
N PHE A 336 19.05 -4.22 2.74
CA PHE A 336 18.69 -2.94 2.13
C PHE A 336 19.88 -1.99 1.98
N ASP A 337 20.95 -2.20 2.74
CA ASP A 337 22.16 -1.41 2.60
C ASP A 337 22.98 -1.86 1.39
N LYS A 338 23.07 -3.18 1.16
CA LYS A 338 23.77 -3.75 0.01
C LYS A 338 22.91 -3.90 -1.24
N LYS A 339 21.59 -3.71 -1.10
CA LYS A 339 20.62 -3.90 -2.20
C LYS A 339 20.67 -5.32 -2.79
N VAL A 340 20.75 -6.33 -1.93
CA VAL A 340 20.74 -7.73 -2.33
C VAL A 340 19.71 -8.53 -1.53
N CYS A 341 19.11 -9.50 -2.19
CA CYS A 341 18.13 -10.39 -1.60
C CYS A 341 18.56 -11.85 -1.81
N ASN A 342 18.45 -12.64 -0.75
CA ASN A 342 18.58 -14.09 -0.78
C ASN A 342 17.23 -14.70 -0.47
N ALA A 343 16.88 -15.81 -1.13
CA ALA A 343 15.67 -16.52 -0.81
C ALA A 343 15.90 -18.05 -0.84
N THR A 344 15.19 -18.73 0.06
CA THR A 344 15.10 -20.19 0.09
C THR A 344 13.64 -20.56 -0.03
N ILE A 345 13.31 -21.46 -0.96
CA ILE A 345 11.96 -21.95 -1.21
C ILE A 345 12.00 -23.46 -1.10
N SER A 346 11.24 -24.05 -0.19
CA SER A 346 11.29 -25.48 0.09
C SER A 346 9.88 -26.06 0.30
N ASP A 347 9.65 -27.25 -0.24
CA ASP A 347 8.45 -28.06 0.05
C ASP A 347 8.73 -29.18 1.08
N GLY A 348 9.89 -29.12 1.73
CA GLY A 348 10.37 -30.15 2.65
C GLY A 348 11.14 -31.29 1.97
N SER A 349 10.92 -31.56 0.68
CA SER A 349 11.64 -32.57 -0.10
C SER A 349 12.64 -31.97 -1.07
N LYS A 350 12.34 -30.78 -1.60
CA LYS A 350 13.18 -30.01 -2.51
C LYS A 350 13.41 -28.63 -1.96
N THR A 351 14.55 -28.05 -2.27
CA THR A 351 14.92 -26.70 -1.85
C THR A 351 15.59 -25.99 -3.02
N ALA A 352 15.05 -24.84 -3.38
CA ALA A 352 15.69 -23.89 -4.28
C ALA A 352 16.31 -22.76 -3.45
N LYS A 353 17.49 -22.31 -3.88
CA LYS A 353 18.20 -21.17 -3.29
C LYS A 353 18.47 -20.13 -4.35
N ILE A 354 18.09 -18.92 -4.04
CA ILE A 354 18.36 -17.71 -4.81
C ILE A 354 19.36 -16.91 -3.99
N THR A 355 20.50 -16.56 -4.55
CA THR A 355 21.58 -15.89 -3.83
C THR A 355 21.97 -14.61 -4.55
N ASP A 356 22.33 -13.60 -3.76
CA ASP A 356 22.86 -12.32 -4.21
C ASP A 356 22.06 -11.65 -5.34
N MET A 357 20.74 -11.81 -5.28
CA MET A 357 19.84 -11.21 -6.26
C MET A 357 19.75 -9.69 -6.02
N PRO A 358 20.21 -8.86 -6.96
CA PRO A 358 20.19 -7.41 -6.77
C PRO A 358 18.78 -6.85 -6.93
N PHE A 359 18.45 -5.82 -6.15
CA PHE A 359 17.28 -4.97 -6.35
C PHE A 359 17.68 -3.49 -6.28
N GLU A 360 16.92 -2.62 -6.95
CA GLU A 360 17.36 -1.23 -7.16
C GLU A 360 16.66 -0.22 -6.26
N ASN A 361 15.34 -0.20 -6.29
CA ASN A 361 14.54 0.94 -5.83
C ASN A 361 14.04 0.84 -4.39
N ALA A 362 13.82 -0.38 -3.87
CA ALA A 362 13.30 -0.55 -2.53
C ALA A 362 14.30 -0.08 -1.45
N THR A 363 13.82 0.66 -0.46
CA THR A 363 14.63 1.25 0.63
C THR A 363 14.40 0.59 1.97
N ASP A 364 13.30 -0.09 2.13
CA ASP A 364 12.86 -0.75 3.36
C ASP A 364 11.92 -1.93 3.02
N PHE A 365 11.49 -2.66 4.03
CA PHE A 365 10.36 -3.57 3.91
C PHE A 365 9.18 -3.03 4.73
N ASN A 366 8.06 -2.80 4.08
CA ASN A 366 6.87 -2.29 4.74
C ASN A 366 5.57 -2.93 4.25
N ALA A 367 5.57 -3.60 3.10
CA ALA A 367 4.34 -4.15 2.53
C ALA A 367 4.52 -5.52 1.91
N MET A 368 3.53 -6.38 2.12
CA MET A 368 3.35 -7.62 1.37
C MET A 368 2.07 -7.53 0.56
N GLU A 369 2.12 -7.86 -0.72
CA GLU A 369 0.98 -7.82 -1.62
C GLU A 369 0.70 -9.20 -2.19
N ILE A 370 -0.56 -9.60 -2.14
CA ILE A 370 -1.08 -10.77 -2.83
C ILE A 370 -1.91 -10.27 -4.01
N LEU A 371 -1.58 -10.71 -5.20
CA LEU A 371 -2.18 -10.25 -6.43
C LEU A 371 -2.72 -11.43 -7.23
N ALA A 372 -4.01 -11.40 -7.53
CA ALA A 372 -4.66 -12.25 -8.52
C ALA A 372 -4.73 -11.49 -9.86
N VAL A 373 -4.03 -11.98 -10.88
CA VAL A 373 -3.90 -11.29 -12.17
C VAL A 373 -4.70 -11.99 -13.25
N ARG A 374 -5.46 -11.19 -14.03
CA ARG A 374 -6.23 -11.66 -15.18
C ARG A 374 -7.19 -12.80 -14.87
N VAL A 375 -7.88 -12.74 -13.71
CA VAL A 375 -8.96 -13.69 -13.44
C VAL A 375 -10.04 -13.53 -14.52
N GLU A 376 -10.27 -14.58 -15.30
CA GLU A 376 -11.31 -14.59 -16.33
C GLU A 376 -12.65 -14.94 -15.71
N LYS A 377 -13.75 -14.62 -16.40
CA LYS A 377 -15.09 -14.96 -15.94
C LYS A 377 -15.23 -16.48 -15.77
N ASN A 378 -15.69 -16.92 -14.60
CA ASN A 378 -15.87 -18.33 -14.18
C ASN A 378 -14.58 -19.05 -13.75
N PHE A 379 -13.51 -18.33 -13.44
CA PHE A 379 -12.33 -18.90 -12.82
C PHE A 379 -12.21 -18.48 -11.37
N THR A 380 -11.69 -19.36 -10.55
CA THR A 380 -11.33 -19.09 -9.17
C THR A 380 -9.82 -19.13 -9.03
N TRP A 381 -9.29 -18.17 -8.31
CA TRP A 381 -7.92 -18.15 -7.85
C TRP A 381 -7.92 -18.12 -6.32
N ALA A 382 -7.07 -18.92 -5.71
CA ALA A 382 -6.93 -18.93 -4.26
C ALA A 382 -5.46 -19.11 -3.85
N THR A 383 -5.12 -18.65 -2.67
CA THR A 383 -3.81 -18.87 -2.03
C THR A 383 -3.95 -18.82 -0.52
N ASP A 384 -3.04 -19.48 0.18
CA ASP A 384 -3.02 -19.51 1.63
C ASP A 384 -1.66 -19.04 2.15
N ILE A 385 -1.66 -18.36 3.29
CA ILE A 385 -0.47 -17.98 4.04
C ILE A 385 -0.61 -18.46 5.47
N ASP A 386 0.49 -18.99 6.02
CA ASP A 386 0.61 -19.43 7.40
C ASP A 386 2.00 -19.13 7.95
N ASN A 387 2.17 -19.23 9.26
CA ASN A 387 3.44 -19.16 9.98
C ASN A 387 4.31 -17.94 9.59
N MET A 388 3.67 -16.78 9.40
CA MET A 388 4.37 -15.58 8.98
C MET A 388 5.21 -14.99 10.10
N LYS A 389 6.52 -14.86 9.85
CA LYS A 389 7.47 -14.21 10.74
C LYS A 389 8.22 -13.12 9.98
N VAL A 390 8.35 -11.96 10.58
CA VAL A 390 9.11 -10.85 10.01
C VAL A 390 9.97 -10.21 11.07
N GLY A 391 11.24 -10.00 10.79
CA GLY A 391 12.16 -9.40 11.71
C GLY A 391 13.41 -8.81 11.07
N ILE A 392 14.22 -8.19 11.89
CA ILE A 392 15.52 -7.65 11.50
C ILE A 392 16.64 -8.43 12.17
N LYS A 393 17.81 -8.45 11.55
CA LYS A 393 19.00 -9.07 12.11
C LYS A 393 19.38 -8.36 13.42
N ALA A 394 19.57 -9.13 14.48
CA ALA A 394 20.09 -8.59 15.71
C ALA A 394 21.57 -8.19 15.55
N ASN A 395 21.93 -7.02 16.09
CA ASN A 395 23.30 -6.52 16.07
C ASN A 395 24.17 -7.30 17.05
#